data_c9c43b4afd342ca80a75679e3ea08561
#
_entry.id   c9c43b4afd342ca80a75679e3ea08561
#
_cell.length_a   1.000
_cell.length_b   1.000
_cell.length_c   1.000
_cell.angle_alpha   90.00
_cell.angle_beta   90.00
_cell.angle_gamma   90.00
#
_symmetry.space_group_name_H-M   'P 1'
#
loop_
_entity.id
_entity.type
_entity.pdbx_description
1 polymer ?
#
loop_
_entity_poly.entity_id
_entity_poly.type
_entity_poly.pdbx_seq_one_letter_code
_entity_poly.pdbx_strand_id
1 'polypeptide(L)'
;MKKQKVTDIFLYRWRYVFGYTLLALLYIGAIIISALHVPGGLSQAEIDMVNTTNHLNFSIEGIAVTNLPFHLLQLLFFKLFGVSLLTIKAPAVILSIASSVAIFFLLKRWFKPSTTILSLLIMATTGQFLFIGQSATVGILYIFYTALTLLFATLILQKAQNASIWRISLAITTALSLFTPYFWYINLGLLIIAFLHPHPRYFLISRKYRKSWIVPSAILFTIGCAIGFLCYKSHALFYNLIGINSLSFDIVANLRTLYYTYIRIFPSVVGNQITPIMDINAMVLIGLGLFSSFQKISSARSFMIWSWLILALALLIFQPSLTPIIIIPLFILLAVGLESLMNMWYGLFPRNPYARGTGLVLISMLIIVIVAGGSFRYIDGYRYFPEAASRFNKDLSLLRKNTAPTDSFSLLVSKEESPIYEALQKHNYHQISIIHTAPATVGQTLYVSHSVKSQIPWTYSGHLSSVIVNDHKDGDRFYIYTSDRK
;
A
#
# COMPACT_ATOMS: atom_id res chain seq x y z
N MET A 1 -19.99 -48.99 -0.30
CA MET A 1 -19.45 -47.62 -0.18
C MET A 1 -18.47 -47.53 0.98
N LYS A 2 -17.15 -47.45 0.72
CA LYS A 2 -16.16 -47.20 1.79
C LYS A 2 -16.45 -45.82 2.39
N LYS A 3 -16.72 -45.74 3.71
CA LYS A 3 -16.80 -44.47 4.44
C LYS A 3 -15.46 -43.75 4.24
N GLN A 4 -15.44 -42.74 3.42
CA GLN A 4 -14.28 -41.86 3.30
C GLN A 4 -13.98 -41.28 4.69
N LYS A 5 -12.78 -41.52 5.22
CA LYS A 5 -12.37 -40.97 6.50
C LYS A 5 -12.33 -39.43 6.37
N VAL A 6 -12.79 -38.74 7.37
CA VAL A 6 -12.78 -37.26 7.43
C VAL A 6 -11.38 -36.69 7.11
N THR A 7 -10.32 -37.38 7.56
CA THR A 7 -8.91 -37.09 7.25
C THR A 7 -8.59 -37.12 5.76
N ASP A 8 -9.22 -38.01 4.95
CA ASP A 8 -8.96 -38.08 3.51
C ASP A 8 -9.58 -36.89 2.76
N ILE A 9 -10.71 -36.40 3.25
CA ILE A 9 -11.35 -35.20 2.69
C ILE A 9 -10.49 -33.95 2.94
N PHE A 10 -10.04 -33.75 4.19
CA PHE A 10 -9.29 -32.55 4.57
C PHE A 10 -7.85 -32.56 4.05
N LEU A 11 -7.10 -33.67 4.20
CA LEU A 11 -5.68 -33.73 3.83
C LEU A 11 -5.43 -33.88 2.33
N TYR A 12 -6.34 -34.48 1.58
CA TYR A 12 -6.13 -34.74 0.14
C TYR A 12 -7.00 -33.89 -0.77
N ARG A 13 -8.31 -33.89 -0.57
CA ARG A 13 -9.25 -33.24 -1.48
C ARG A 13 -9.31 -31.72 -1.31
N TRP A 14 -9.32 -31.25 -0.07
CA TRP A 14 -9.53 -29.83 0.27
C TRP A 14 -8.27 -29.10 0.77
N ARG A 15 -7.10 -29.77 0.81
CA ARG A 15 -5.86 -29.19 1.35
C ARG A 15 -5.52 -27.80 0.81
N TYR A 16 -5.70 -27.57 -0.48
CA TYR A 16 -5.40 -26.28 -1.07
C TYR A 16 -6.47 -25.22 -0.73
N VAL A 17 -7.73 -25.60 -0.64
CA VAL A 17 -8.80 -24.68 -0.22
C VAL A 17 -8.56 -24.24 1.21
N PHE A 18 -8.25 -25.15 2.13
CA PHE A 18 -7.88 -24.81 3.51
C PHE A 18 -6.63 -23.93 3.56
N GLY A 19 -5.59 -24.26 2.80
CA GLY A 19 -4.36 -23.47 2.74
C GLY A 19 -4.63 -22.03 2.28
N TYR A 20 -5.41 -21.85 1.24
CA TYR A 20 -5.77 -20.52 0.74
C TYR A 20 -6.69 -19.75 1.70
N THR A 21 -7.66 -20.41 2.31
CA THR A 21 -8.56 -19.78 3.29
C THR A 21 -7.79 -19.35 4.54
N LEU A 22 -6.93 -20.23 5.08
CA LEU A 22 -6.08 -19.88 6.23
C LEU A 22 -5.15 -18.71 5.91
N LEU A 23 -4.51 -18.72 4.74
CA LEU A 23 -3.64 -17.63 4.30
C LEU A 23 -4.42 -16.32 4.17
N ALA A 24 -5.63 -16.35 3.60
CA ALA A 24 -6.47 -15.17 3.49
C ALA A 24 -6.86 -14.61 4.87
N LEU A 25 -7.26 -15.48 5.81
CA LEU A 25 -7.59 -15.07 7.18
C LEU A 25 -6.38 -14.51 7.93
N LEU A 26 -5.21 -15.13 7.80
CA LEU A 26 -3.96 -14.62 8.37
C LEU A 26 -3.60 -13.25 7.81
N TYR A 27 -3.72 -13.05 6.50
CA TYR A 27 -3.43 -11.76 5.89
C TYR A 27 -4.42 -10.68 6.32
N ILE A 28 -5.73 -10.97 6.28
CA ILE A 28 -6.76 -10.02 6.72
C ILE A 28 -6.56 -9.64 8.20
N GLY A 29 -6.28 -10.63 9.06
CA GLY A 29 -5.97 -10.39 10.47
C GLY A 29 -4.70 -9.54 10.63
N ALA A 30 -3.62 -9.88 9.94
CA ALA A 30 -2.35 -9.15 10.01
C ALA A 30 -2.50 -7.70 9.55
N ILE A 31 -3.21 -7.42 8.46
CA ILE A 31 -3.37 -6.05 7.94
C ILE A 31 -4.26 -5.19 8.85
N ILE A 32 -5.31 -5.77 9.45
CA ILE A 32 -6.18 -5.04 10.38
C ILE A 32 -5.43 -4.74 11.68
N ILE A 33 -4.71 -5.71 12.24
CA ILE A 33 -3.88 -5.51 13.43
C ILE A 33 -2.79 -4.46 13.15
N SER A 34 -2.16 -4.52 11.98
CA SER A 34 -1.19 -3.52 11.55
C SER A 34 -1.80 -2.13 11.48
N ALA A 35 -2.98 -1.98 10.89
CA ALA A 35 -3.64 -0.69 10.77
C ALA A 35 -3.97 -0.03 12.12
N LEU A 36 -4.27 -0.84 13.13
CA LEU A 36 -4.67 -0.36 14.45
C LEU A 36 -3.50 -0.17 15.43
N HIS A 37 -2.48 -1.04 15.36
CA HIS A 37 -1.47 -1.15 16.42
C HIS A 37 -0.02 -0.92 15.96
N VAL A 38 0.30 -1.08 14.67
CA VAL A 38 1.67 -0.99 14.16
C VAL A 38 1.71 -0.15 12.88
N PRO A 39 2.18 1.09 12.90
CA PRO A 39 2.76 1.87 14.01
C PRO A 39 1.75 2.45 15.01
N GLY A 40 0.45 2.29 14.81
CA GLY A 40 -0.61 2.75 15.72
C GLY A 40 -0.89 4.26 15.68
N GLY A 41 -0.36 4.96 14.67
CA GLY A 41 -0.54 6.40 14.45
C GLY A 41 -0.63 6.73 12.97
N LEU A 42 -0.65 8.03 12.64
CA LEU A 42 -0.68 8.58 11.30
C LEU A 42 0.65 9.28 10.98
N SER A 43 1.20 9.01 9.83
CA SER A 43 2.33 9.77 9.28
C SER A 43 1.86 11.12 8.73
N GLN A 44 2.79 12.08 8.54
CA GLN A 44 2.47 13.37 7.94
C GLN A 44 1.82 13.20 6.56
N ALA A 45 2.32 12.30 5.73
CA ALA A 45 1.72 12.02 4.42
C ALA A 45 0.26 11.52 4.51
N GLU A 46 -0.09 10.75 5.54
CA GLU A 46 -1.48 10.33 5.77
C GLU A 46 -2.36 11.48 6.24
N ILE A 47 -1.82 12.40 7.05
CA ILE A 47 -2.52 13.63 7.48
C ILE A 47 -2.79 14.54 6.26
N ASP A 48 -1.82 14.69 5.37
CA ASP A 48 -1.98 15.47 4.13
C ASP A 48 -3.07 14.86 3.22
N MET A 49 -3.15 13.52 3.15
CA MET A 49 -4.21 12.83 2.42
C MET A 49 -5.59 13.06 3.05
N VAL A 50 -5.69 13.03 4.39
CA VAL A 50 -6.93 13.37 5.12
C VAL A 50 -7.34 14.80 4.84
N ASN A 51 -6.41 15.74 4.88
CA ASN A 51 -6.64 17.15 4.59
C ASN A 51 -7.20 17.34 3.17
N THR A 52 -6.57 16.75 2.17
CA THR A 52 -7.04 16.78 0.77
C THR A 52 -8.45 16.21 0.66
N THR A 53 -8.73 15.07 1.32
CA THR A 53 -10.07 14.45 1.32
C THR A 53 -11.11 15.32 2.01
N ASN A 54 -10.76 15.98 3.11
CA ASN A 54 -11.65 16.88 3.86
C ASN A 54 -12.07 18.11 3.07
N HIS A 55 -11.17 18.65 2.23
CA HIS A 55 -11.42 19.80 1.36
C HIS A 55 -12.03 19.42 -0.01
N LEU A 56 -12.19 18.11 -0.27
CA LEU A 56 -12.82 17.66 -1.52
C LEU A 56 -14.26 18.17 -1.61
N ASN A 57 -14.55 18.87 -2.69
CA ASN A 57 -15.90 19.27 -3.04
C ASN A 57 -16.17 18.92 -4.51
N PHE A 58 -17.46 18.89 -4.91
CA PHE A 58 -17.84 18.50 -6.27
C PHE A 58 -17.80 19.66 -7.28
N SER A 59 -17.09 20.76 -6.98
CA SER A 59 -16.73 21.77 -7.98
C SER A 59 -15.60 21.24 -8.88
N ILE A 60 -15.44 21.82 -10.07
CA ILE A 60 -14.38 21.44 -11.02
C ILE A 60 -13.00 21.58 -10.38
N GLU A 61 -12.77 22.64 -9.62
CA GLU A 61 -11.52 22.89 -8.91
C GLU A 61 -11.32 21.89 -7.75
N GLY A 62 -12.39 21.56 -7.03
CA GLY A 62 -12.35 20.65 -5.89
C GLY A 62 -12.10 19.18 -6.25
N ILE A 63 -12.51 18.74 -7.46
CA ILE A 63 -12.21 17.38 -7.96
C ILE A 63 -10.90 17.31 -8.74
N ALA A 64 -10.24 18.44 -9.00
CA ALA A 64 -8.97 18.49 -9.71
C ALA A 64 -7.77 18.14 -8.80
N VAL A 65 -7.84 16.96 -8.17
CA VAL A 65 -6.83 16.44 -7.26
C VAL A 65 -6.23 15.14 -7.80
N THR A 66 -4.97 14.89 -7.48
CA THR A 66 -4.32 13.61 -7.77
C THR A 66 -4.96 12.50 -6.93
N ASN A 67 -4.90 11.26 -7.40
CA ASN A 67 -5.44 10.09 -6.67
C ASN A 67 -6.94 10.20 -6.31
N LEU A 68 -7.71 10.91 -7.11
CA LEU A 68 -9.14 11.16 -6.89
C LEU A 68 -9.93 9.89 -6.50
N PRO A 69 -9.72 8.69 -7.13
CA PRO A 69 -10.44 7.47 -6.73
C PRO A 69 -10.20 7.07 -5.27
N PHE A 70 -8.99 7.28 -4.75
CA PHE A 70 -8.66 7.01 -3.34
C PHE A 70 -9.37 7.99 -2.40
N HIS A 71 -9.32 9.29 -2.72
CA HIS A 71 -9.98 10.31 -1.92
C HIS A 71 -11.50 10.15 -1.89
N LEU A 72 -12.13 9.76 -3.01
CA LEU A 72 -13.58 9.45 -3.03
C LEU A 72 -13.93 8.27 -2.13
N LEU A 73 -13.11 7.21 -2.16
CA LEU A 73 -13.30 6.07 -1.28
C LEU A 73 -13.11 6.47 0.19
N GLN A 74 -12.10 7.26 0.52
CA GLN A 74 -11.85 7.76 1.87
C GLN A 74 -12.98 8.68 2.36
N LEU A 75 -13.48 9.57 1.52
CA LEU A 75 -14.61 10.43 1.82
C LEU A 75 -15.89 9.62 2.10
N LEU A 76 -16.11 8.54 1.36
CA LEU A 76 -17.21 7.62 1.62
C LEU A 76 -17.14 7.03 3.03
N PHE A 77 -15.94 6.57 3.46
CA PHE A 77 -15.74 6.07 4.82
C PHE A 77 -15.93 7.15 5.88
N PHE A 78 -15.48 8.38 5.64
CA PHE A 78 -15.69 9.50 6.56
C PHE A 78 -17.18 9.82 6.74
N LYS A 79 -17.95 9.80 5.66
CA LYS A 79 -19.40 10.05 5.71
C LYS A 79 -20.19 8.95 6.38
N LEU A 80 -19.79 7.68 6.23
CA LEU A 80 -20.50 6.53 6.77
C LEU A 80 -20.15 6.23 8.24
N PHE A 81 -18.88 6.37 8.60
CA PHE A 81 -18.35 5.88 9.88
C PHE A 81 -17.63 6.98 10.68
N GLY A 82 -17.59 8.20 10.18
CA GLY A 82 -16.83 9.28 10.79
C GLY A 82 -15.32 9.14 10.61
N VAL A 83 -14.55 10.05 11.23
CA VAL A 83 -13.07 10.07 11.17
C VAL A 83 -12.50 9.33 12.37
N SER A 84 -11.71 8.31 12.12
CA SER A 84 -10.97 7.53 13.10
C SER A 84 -9.71 6.96 12.47
N LEU A 85 -8.77 6.46 13.27
CA LEU A 85 -7.57 5.81 12.73
C LEU A 85 -7.91 4.71 11.73
N LEU A 86 -8.93 3.88 12.02
CA LEU A 86 -9.36 2.80 11.14
C LEU A 86 -10.00 3.34 9.86
N THR A 87 -10.90 4.31 9.94
CA THR A 87 -11.61 4.84 8.76
C THR A 87 -10.70 5.61 7.82
N ILE A 88 -9.67 6.28 8.35
CA ILE A 88 -8.60 6.90 7.54
C ILE A 88 -7.84 5.83 6.74
N LYS A 89 -7.50 4.71 7.38
CA LYS A 89 -6.71 3.62 6.79
C LYS A 89 -7.54 2.60 6.00
N ALA A 90 -8.85 2.54 6.20
CA ALA A 90 -9.74 1.56 5.58
C ALA A 90 -9.65 1.49 4.05
N PRO A 91 -9.57 2.59 3.29
CA PRO A 91 -9.37 2.54 1.84
C PRO A 91 -8.10 1.77 1.45
N ALA A 92 -6.99 2.05 2.13
CA ALA A 92 -5.72 1.36 1.86
C ALA A 92 -5.81 -0.13 2.19
N VAL A 93 -6.41 -0.49 3.32
CA VAL A 93 -6.63 -1.89 3.73
C VAL A 93 -7.47 -2.65 2.70
N ILE A 94 -8.57 -2.07 2.22
CA ILE A 94 -9.43 -2.70 1.20
C ILE A 94 -8.69 -2.87 -0.12
N LEU A 95 -7.97 -1.85 -0.57
CA LEU A 95 -7.16 -1.93 -1.79
C LEU A 95 -6.03 -2.95 -1.66
N SER A 96 -5.45 -3.09 -0.47
CA SER A 96 -4.41 -4.08 -0.18
C SER A 96 -4.97 -5.51 -0.23
N ILE A 97 -6.14 -5.75 0.34
CA ILE A 97 -6.84 -7.05 0.23
C ILE A 97 -7.18 -7.35 -1.23
N ALA A 98 -7.73 -6.38 -1.96
CA ALA A 98 -8.05 -6.55 -3.38
C ALA A 98 -6.78 -6.82 -4.23
N SER A 99 -5.67 -6.15 -3.93
CA SER A 99 -4.36 -6.40 -4.56
C SER A 99 -3.87 -7.82 -4.28
N SER A 100 -3.99 -8.29 -3.04
CA SER A 100 -3.59 -9.64 -2.64
C SER A 100 -4.42 -10.72 -3.35
N VAL A 101 -5.72 -10.48 -3.52
CA VAL A 101 -6.61 -11.35 -4.31
C VAL A 101 -6.18 -11.36 -5.78
N ALA A 102 -5.87 -10.20 -6.35
CA ALA A 102 -5.39 -10.10 -7.73
C ALA A 102 -4.07 -10.86 -7.92
N ILE A 103 -3.11 -10.69 -7.01
CA ILE A 103 -1.82 -11.40 -7.03
C ILE A 103 -2.03 -12.90 -6.87
N PHE A 104 -2.93 -13.34 -5.97
CA PHE A 104 -3.28 -14.76 -5.82
C PHE A 104 -3.74 -15.35 -7.15
N PHE A 105 -4.69 -14.72 -7.86
CA PHE A 105 -5.15 -15.22 -9.15
C PHE A 105 -4.07 -15.17 -10.22
N LEU A 106 -3.21 -14.15 -10.22
CA LEU A 106 -2.08 -14.04 -11.12
C LEU A 106 -1.07 -15.18 -10.91
N LEU A 107 -0.64 -15.40 -9.67
CA LEU A 107 0.32 -16.46 -9.33
C LEU A 107 -0.26 -17.86 -9.59
N LYS A 108 -1.54 -18.08 -9.30
CA LYS A 108 -2.22 -19.35 -9.62
C LYS A 108 -2.25 -19.67 -11.13
N ARG A 109 -2.22 -18.64 -11.99
CA ARG A 109 -2.12 -18.81 -13.44
C ARG A 109 -0.72 -19.10 -13.94
N TRP A 110 0.30 -18.66 -13.20
CA TRP A 110 1.69 -18.74 -13.62
C TRP A 110 2.47 -19.85 -12.96
N PHE A 111 2.08 -20.30 -11.77
CA PHE A 111 2.82 -21.22 -10.91
C PHE A 111 1.98 -22.39 -10.42
N LYS A 112 2.68 -23.43 -9.94
CA LYS A 112 2.05 -24.57 -9.24
C LYS A 112 1.45 -24.11 -7.90
N PRO A 113 0.39 -24.78 -7.39
CA PRO A 113 -0.26 -24.39 -6.15
C PRO A 113 0.68 -24.25 -4.94
N SER A 114 1.67 -25.14 -4.80
CA SER A 114 2.67 -25.06 -3.72
C SER A 114 3.48 -23.78 -3.77
N THR A 115 4.05 -23.44 -4.92
CA THR A 115 4.80 -22.19 -5.12
C THR A 115 3.91 -20.96 -4.88
N THR A 116 2.66 -21.00 -5.35
CA THR A 116 1.69 -19.92 -5.14
C THR A 116 1.45 -19.67 -3.66
N ILE A 117 1.15 -20.71 -2.86
CA ILE A 117 0.88 -20.57 -1.42
C ILE A 117 2.10 -20.01 -0.69
N LEU A 118 3.28 -20.58 -0.94
CA LEU A 118 4.51 -20.17 -0.26
C LEU A 118 4.91 -18.71 -0.61
N SER A 119 4.78 -18.33 -1.87
CA SER A 119 5.08 -16.95 -2.30
C SER A 119 4.09 -15.94 -1.72
N LEU A 120 2.79 -16.29 -1.63
CA LEU A 120 1.79 -15.45 -0.98
C LEU A 120 2.01 -15.34 0.53
N LEU A 121 2.45 -16.41 1.19
CA LEU A 121 2.79 -16.38 2.61
C LEU A 121 3.94 -15.41 2.88
N ILE A 122 5.01 -15.48 2.08
CA ILE A 122 6.14 -14.55 2.18
C ILE A 122 5.66 -13.11 1.93
N MET A 123 4.85 -12.88 0.90
CA MET A 123 4.30 -11.56 0.60
C MET A 123 3.46 -11.01 1.76
N ALA A 124 2.54 -11.82 2.30
CA ALA A 124 1.65 -11.44 3.39
C ALA A 124 2.37 -11.07 4.69
N THR A 125 3.58 -11.59 4.89
CA THR A 125 4.41 -11.35 6.08
C THR A 125 5.54 -10.36 5.83
N THR A 126 5.74 -9.92 4.60
CA THR A 126 6.76 -8.90 4.28
C THR A 126 6.35 -7.55 4.88
N GLY A 127 7.22 -7.00 5.75
CA GLY A 127 6.93 -5.76 6.47
C GLY A 127 6.58 -4.58 5.59
N GLN A 128 7.24 -4.44 4.44
CA GLN A 128 6.95 -3.37 3.49
C GLN A 128 5.55 -3.48 2.87
N PHE A 129 5.11 -4.70 2.54
CA PHE A 129 3.77 -4.90 1.98
C PHE A 129 2.69 -4.62 3.02
N LEU A 130 2.89 -5.04 4.27
CA LEU A 130 2.02 -4.73 5.40
C LEU A 130 1.98 -3.22 5.67
N PHE A 131 3.15 -2.56 5.67
CA PHE A 131 3.22 -1.12 5.90
C PHE A 131 2.46 -0.32 4.84
N ILE A 132 2.72 -0.57 3.55
CA ILE A 132 2.04 0.13 2.45
C ILE A 132 0.54 -0.20 2.46
N GLY A 133 0.18 -1.45 2.73
CA GLY A 133 -1.21 -1.91 2.73
C GLY A 133 -2.07 -1.30 3.83
N GLN A 134 -1.48 -0.90 4.95
CA GLN A 134 -2.20 -0.23 6.04
C GLN A 134 -2.06 1.30 6.02
N SER A 135 -1.06 1.86 5.32
CA SER A 135 -0.85 3.31 5.26
C SER A 135 -1.84 3.96 4.30
N ALA A 136 -2.54 4.99 4.78
CA ALA A 136 -3.49 5.77 3.97
C ALA A 136 -2.75 6.72 3.00
N THR A 137 -1.80 6.19 2.24
CA THR A 137 -0.99 6.93 1.28
C THR A 137 -1.17 6.38 -0.14
N VAL A 138 -0.68 7.14 -1.11
CA VAL A 138 -0.73 6.75 -2.53
C VAL A 138 0.03 5.46 -2.86
N GLY A 139 0.91 5.00 -1.98
CA GLY A 139 1.72 3.80 -2.17
C GLY A 139 0.91 2.57 -2.53
N ILE A 140 -0.25 2.39 -1.92
CA ILE A 140 -1.13 1.24 -2.19
C ILE A 140 -1.69 1.24 -3.62
N LEU A 141 -1.92 2.41 -4.22
CA LEU A 141 -2.43 2.51 -5.58
C LEU A 141 -1.44 1.97 -6.61
N TYR A 142 -0.13 2.17 -6.39
CA TYR A 142 0.91 1.60 -7.25
C TYR A 142 0.87 0.07 -7.23
N ILE A 143 0.70 -0.52 -6.06
CA ILE A 143 0.56 -1.97 -5.89
C ILE A 143 -0.73 -2.47 -6.55
N PHE A 144 -1.86 -1.81 -6.27
CA PHE A 144 -3.18 -2.18 -6.74
C PHE A 144 -3.29 -2.17 -8.27
N TYR A 145 -2.92 -1.06 -8.90
CA TYR A 145 -2.99 -0.96 -10.36
C TYR A 145 -2.00 -1.88 -11.06
N THR A 146 -0.80 -2.07 -10.49
CA THR A 146 0.18 -3.03 -11.03
C THR A 146 -0.37 -4.46 -11.00
N ALA A 147 -0.92 -4.89 -9.86
CA ALA A 147 -1.47 -6.24 -9.69
C ALA A 147 -2.63 -6.50 -10.66
N LEU A 148 -3.58 -5.56 -10.76
CA LEU A 148 -4.73 -5.70 -11.65
C LEU A 148 -4.34 -5.67 -13.13
N THR A 149 -3.45 -4.76 -13.52
CA THR A 149 -2.99 -4.67 -14.92
C THR A 149 -2.32 -5.96 -15.35
N LEU A 150 -1.42 -6.53 -14.53
CA LEU A 150 -0.75 -7.80 -14.81
C LEU A 150 -1.75 -8.96 -14.86
N LEU A 151 -2.71 -9.00 -13.93
CA LEU A 151 -3.73 -10.04 -13.91
C LEU A 151 -4.60 -9.99 -15.16
N PHE A 152 -5.19 -8.83 -15.47
CA PHE A 152 -6.11 -8.71 -16.60
C PHE A 152 -5.38 -8.91 -17.94
N ALA A 153 -4.17 -8.38 -18.10
CA ALA A 153 -3.34 -8.66 -19.27
C ALA A 153 -3.08 -10.16 -19.42
N THR A 154 -2.75 -10.87 -18.34
CA THR A 154 -2.55 -12.33 -18.35
C THR A 154 -3.83 -13.07 -18.78
N LEU A 155 -5.00 -12.72 -18.22
CA LEU A 155 -6.27 -13.35 -18.55
C LEU A 155 -6.66 -13.13 -20.03
N ILE A 156 -6.38 -11.95 -20.58
CA ILE A 156 -6.60 -11.65 -21.99
C ILE A 156 -5.68 -12.50 -22.88
N LEU A 157 -4.39 -12.54 -22.55
CA LEU A 157 -3.38 -13.27 -23.33
C LEU A 157 -3.58 -14.79 -23.29
N GLN A 158 -4.10 -15.32 -22.18
CA GLN A 158 -4.43 -16.75 -22.02
C GLN A 158 -5.81 -17.11 -22.56
N LYS A 159 -6.52 -16.19 -23.21
CA LYS A 159 -7.88 -16.41 -23.75
C LYS A 159 -8.85 -16.98 -22.70
N ALA A 160 -8.80 -16.46 -21.47
CA ALA A 160 -9.71 -16.88 -20.40
C ALA A 160 -11.18 -16.66 -20.83
N GLN A 161 -12.09 -17.42 -20.22
CA GLN A 161 -13.53 -17.25 -20.45
C GLN A 161 -13.91 -15.77 -20.24
N ASN A 162 -14.88 -15.29 -21.00
CA ASN A 162 -15.35 -13.90 -20.93
C ASN A 162 -14.25 -12.83 -21.18
N ALA A 163 -13.37 -13.07 -22.17
CA ALA A 163 -12.26 -12.17 -22.49
C ALA A 163 -12.67 -10.70 -22.69
N SER A 164 -13.92 -10.41 -23.06
CA SER A 164 -14.45 -9.05 -23.16
C SER A 164 -14.54 -8.36 -21.82
N ILE A 165 -14.95 -9.07 -20.76
CA ILE A 165 -14.99 -8.53 -19.39
C ILE A 165 -13.57 -8.12 -18.96
N TRP A 166 -12.58 -8.97 -19.19
CA TRP A 166 -11.18 -8.68 -18.82
C TRP A 166 -10.60 -7.49 -19.55
N ARG A 167 -11.00 -7.27 -20.82
CA ARG A 167 -10.60 -6.07 -21.57
C ARG A 167 -11.22 -4.80 -21.00
N ILE A 168 -12.51 -4.85 -20.64
CA ILE A 168 -13.20 -3.73 -19.98
C ILE A 168 -12.56 -3.45 -18.63
N SER A 169 -12.31 -4.49 -17.83
CA SER A 169 -11.64 -4.35 -16.52
C SER A 169 -10.23 -3.77 -16.65
N LEU A 170 -9.46 -4.19 -17.67
CA LEU A 170 -8.15 -3.60 -17.97
C LEU A 170 -8.28 -2.12 -18.31
N ALA A 171 -9.25 -1.75 -19.18
CA ALA A 171 -9.48 -0.36 -19.56
C ALA A 171 -9.88 0.51 -18.34
N ILE A 172 -10.78 0.03 -17.49
CA ILE A 172 -11.18 0.74 -16.27
C ILE A 172 -9.96 0.90 -15.34
N THR A 173 -9.19 -0.17 -15.10
CA THR A 173 -7.97 -0.10 -14.27
C THR A 173 -6.97 0.90 -14.82
N THR A 174 -6.69 0.86 -16.12
CA THR A 174 -5.79 1.81 -16.79
C THR A 174 -6.34 3.23 -16.68
N ALA A 175 -7.62 3.45 -16.92
CA ALA A 175 -8.26 4.76 -16.83
C ALA A 175 -8.19 5.36 -15.41
N LEU A 176 -8.49 4.56 -14.38
CA LEU A 176 -8.40 4.99 -13.00
C LEU A 176 -6.94 5.25 -12.56
N SER A 177 -5.98 4.48 -13.09
CA SER A 177 -4.56 4.68 -12.80
C SER A 177 -4.01 6.01 -13.34
N LEU A 178 -4.66 6.62 -14.34
CA LEU A 178 -4.26 7.93 -14.87
C LEU A 178 -4.40 9.08 -13.86
N PHE A 179 -5.23 8.92 -12.83
CA PHE A 179 -5.31 9.86 -11.70
C PHE A 179 -4.12 9.75 -10.74
N THR A 180 -3.29 8.71 -10.86
CA THR A 180 -2.14 8.50 -9.99
C THR A 180 -0.88 9.01 -10.68
N PRO A 181 -0.04 9.84 -10.01
CA PRO A 181 1.21 10.34 -10.55
C PRO A 181 2.07 9.23 -11.17
N TYR A 182 2.80 9.54 -12.22
CA TYR A 182 3.72 8.64 -12.94
C TYR A 182 3.11 7.43 -13.67
N PHE A 183 1.85 7.04 -13.42
CA PHE A 183 1.22 5.93 -14.15
C PHE A 183 1.04 6.20 -15.65
N TRP A 184 1.04 7.45 -16.06
CA TRP A 184 1.07 7.82 -17.47
C TRP A 184 2.27 7.22 -18.19
N TYR A 185 3.46 7.31 -17.59
CA TYR A 185 4.70 6.74 -18.17
C TYR A 185 4.63 5.22 -18.24
N ILE A 186 4.14 4.57 -17.17
CA ILE A 186 3.98 3.12 -17.13
C ILE A 186 2.99 2.64 -18.19
N ASN A 187 1.81 3.25 -18.26
CA ASN A 187 0.77 2.83 -19.20
C ASN A 187 1.22 3.05 -20.66
N LEU A 188 1.85 4.18 -20.96
CA LEU A 188 2.41 4.44 -22.28
C LEU A 188 3.53 3.47 -22.62
N GLY A 189 4.46 3.26 -21.70
CA GLY A 189 5.55 2.29 -21.88
C GLY A 189 5.04 0.88 -22.11
N LEU A 190 4.08 0.40 -21.31
CA LEU A 190 3.46 -0.91 -21.50
C LEU A 190 2.72 -1.03 -22.83
N LEU A 191 2.05 0.03 -23.29
CA LEU A 191 1.40 0.05 -24.61
C LEU A 191 2.44 -0.11 -25.72
N ILE A 192 3.52 0.67 -25.70
CA ILE A 192 4.62 0.56 -26.67
C ILE A 192 5.20 -0.86 -26.67
N ILE A 193 5.49 -1.41 -25.50
CA ILE A 193 6.03 -2.75 -25.32
C ILE A 193 5.07 -3.82 -25.84
N ALA A 194 3.75 -3.65 -25.62
CA ALA A 194 2.75 -4.58 -26.14
C ALA A 194 2.66 -4.58 -27.66
N PHE A 195 2.99 -3.47 -28.34
CA PHE A 195 3.12 -3.41 -29.79
C PHE A 195 4.42 -4.05 -30.31
N LEU A 196 5.49 -4.02 -29.53
CA LEU A 196 6.78 -4.61 -29.91
C LEU A 196 6.77 -6.14 -29.84
N HIS A 197 6.09 -6.72 -28.84
CA HIS A 197 6.08 -8.17 -28.66
C HIS A 197 5.00 -8.85 -29.54
N PRO A 198 5.33 -9.90 -30.32
CA PRO A 198 4.41 -10.52 -31.30
C PRO A 198 3.09 -11.01 -30.68
N HIS A 199 3.15 -11.62 -29.50
CA HIS A 199 1.98 -12.23 -28.86
C HIS A 199 0.95 -11.19 -28.38
N PRO A 200 1.24 -10.17 -27.53
CA PRO A 200 0.30 -9.10 -27.21
C PRO A 200 -0.15 -8.31 -28.44
N ARG A 201 0.75 -8.01 -29.38
CA ARG A 201 0.45 -7.32 -30.63
C ARG A 201 -0.68 -7.99 -31.41
N TYR A 202 -0.66 -9.33 -31.49
CA TYR A 202 -1.72 -10.10 -32.17
C TYR A 202 -3.10 -9.82 -31.57
N PHE A 203 -3.22 -9.75 -30.25
CA PHE A 203 -4.50 -9.47 -29.58
C PHE A 203 -4.96 -8.03 -29.74
N LEU A 204 -4.04 -7.08 -29.91
CA LEU A 204 -4.36 -5.67 -30.10
C LEU A 204 -4.79 -5.36 -31.53
N ILE A 205 -4.08 -5.90 -32.56
CA ILE A 205 -4.23 -5.47 -33.95
C ILE A 205 -5.13 -6.41 -34.78
N SER A 206 -5.24 -7.70 -34.40
CA SER A 206 -5.98 -8.68 -35.20
C SER A 206 -7.44 -8.26 -35.43
N ARG A 207 -7.90 -8.33 -36.68
CA ARG A 207 -9.30 -8.07 -37.09
C ARG A 207 -10.32 -8.85 -36.23
N LYS A 208 -9.96 -10.08 -35.81
CA LYS A 208 -10.78 -10.96 -34.98
C LYS A 208 -11.17 -10.31 -33.67
N TYR A 209 -10.30 -9.52 -33.06
CA TYR A 209 -10.51 -8.92 -31.73
C TYR A 209 -10.87 -7.43 -31.79
N ARG A 210 -10.81 -6.80 -32.97
CA ARG A 210 -11.02 -5.35 -33.15
C ARG A 210 -12.34 -4.85 -32.57
N LYS A 211 -13.45 -5.56 -32.85
CA LYS A 211 -14.78 -5.18 -32.30
C LYS A 211 -14.82 -5.23 -30.76
N SER A 212 -14.09 -6.14 -30.14
CA SER A 212 -14.09 -6.29 -28.68
C SER A 212 -13.25 -5.24 -27.93
N TRP A 213 -12.47 -4.42 -28.65
CA TRP A 213 -11.74 -3.29 -28.10
C TRP A 213 -12.49 -1.96 -28.21
N ILE A 214 -13.64 -1.89 -28.90
CA ILE A 214 -14.41 -0.65 -29.06
C ILE A 214 -14.83 -0.08 -27.70
N VAL A 215 -15.49 -0.88 -26.86
CA VAL A 215 -15.94 -0.45 -25.54
C VAL A 215 -14.75 -0.10 -24.61
N PRO A 216 -13.71 -0.94 -24.47
CA PRO A 216 -12.51 -0.57 -23.72
C PRO A 216 -11.87 0.75 -24.17
N SER A 217 -11.75 0.95 -25.48
CA SER A 217 -11.15 2.19 -26.02
C SER A 217 -12.04 3.41 -25.78
N ALA A 218 -13.36 3.25 -25.85
CA ALA A 218 -14.30 4.33 -25.52
C ALA A 218 -14.20 4.75 -24.06
N ILE A 219 -14.10 3.78 -23.12
CA ILE A 219 -13.90 4.08 -21.69
C ILE A 219 -12.60 4.86 -21.48
N LEU A 220 -11.49 4.38 -22.03
CA LEU A 220 -10.19 5.07 -21.92
C LEU A 220 -10.23 6.48 -22.50
N PHE A 221 -10.86 6.64 -23.66
CA PHE A 221 -10.99 7.94 -24.32
C PHE A 221 -11.84 8.90 -23.48
N THR A 222 -13.00 8.47 -23.00
CA THR A 222 -13.90 9.32 -22.20
C THR A 222 -13.24 9.79 -20.91
N ILE A 223 -12.63 8.87 -20.14
CA ILE A 223 -11.94 9.22 -18.90
C ILE A 223 -10.68 10.05 -19.20
N GLY A 224 -9.95 9.72 -20.26
CA GLY A 224 -8.78 10.50 -20.70
C GLY A 224 -9.15 11.94 -21.06
N CYS A 225 -10.26 12.16 -21.80
CA CYS A 225 -10.79 13.48 -22.08
C CYS A 225 -11.21 14.23 -20.81
N ALA A 226 -11.87 13.54 -19.87
CA ALA A 226 -12.25 14.14 -18.60
C ALA A 226 -11.01 14.60 -17.79
N ILE A 227 -9.98 13.77 -17.69
CA ILE A 227 -8.71 14.13 -17.03
C ILE A 227 -8.03 15.30 -17.79
N GLY A 228 -7.99 15.24 -19.13
CA GLY A 228 -7.44 16.32 -19.96
C GLY A 228 -8.16 17.65 -19.72
N PHE A 229 -9.48 17.63 -19.59
CA PHE A 229 -10.27 18.81 -19.25
C PHE A 229 -9.95 19.33 -17.83
N LEU A 230 -9.83 18.45 -16.83
CA LEU A 230 -9.41 18.84 -15.48
C LEU A 230 -8.00 19.44 -15.47
N CYS A 231 -7.06 18.86 -16.21
CA CYS A 231 -5.70 19.36 -16.37
C CYS A 231 -5.66 20.74 -17.07
N TYR A 232 -6.54 20.96 -18.04
CA TYR A 232 -6.68 22.27 -18.69
C TYR A 232 -7.17 23.33 -17.71
N LYS A 233 -8.11 23.00 -16.84
CA LYS A 233 -8.62 23.91 -15.80
C LYS A 233 -7.64 24.09 -14.64
N SER A 234 -6.88 23.07 -14.29
CA SER A 234 -5.89 23.10 -13.20
C SER A 234 -4.52 22.64 -13.69
N HIS A 235 -3.66 23.62 -14.04
CA HIS A 235 -2.28 23.33 -14.45
C HIS A 235 -1.50 22.62 -13.32
N ALA A 236 -1.83 22.90 -12.05
CA ALA A 236 -1.21 22.23 -10.90
C ALA A 236 -1.49 20.71 -10.92
N LEU A 237 -2.73 20.31 -11.27
CA LEU A 237 -3.06 18.89 -11.42
C LEU A 237 -2.20 18.22 -12.51
N PHE A 238 -2.02 18.89 -13.65
CA PHE A 238 -1.19 18.38 -14.75
C PHE A 238 0.27 18.17 -14.31
N TYR A 239 0.89 19.18 -13.68
CA TYR A 239 2.27 19.06 -13.20
C TYR A 239 2.41 17.98 -12.13
N ASN A 240 1.43 17.82 -11.25
CA ASN A 240 1.43 16.79 -10.21
C ASN A 240 1.23 15.38 -10.80
N LEU A 241 0.38 15.20 -11.83
CA LEU A 241 0.18 13.89 -12.47
C LEU A 241 1.42 13.44 -13.26
N ILE A 242 2.08 14.36 -13.95
CA ILE A 242 3.36 14.08 -14.61
C ILE A 242 4.49 13.94 -13.59
N GLY A 243 4.34 14.60 -12.42
CA GLY A 243 5.30 14.52 -11.33
C GLY A 243 6.55 15.39 -11.54
N ILE A 244 6.51 16.39 -12.43
CA ILE A 244 7.66 17.25 -12.73
C ILE A 244 8.22 17.91 -11.48
N ASN A 245 7.35 18.39 -10.58
CA ASN A 245 7.74 19.08 -9.35
C ASN A 245 8.43 18.17 -8.33
N SER A 246 8.29 16.86 -8.45
CA SER A 246 8.81 15.87 -7.51
C SER A 246 9.95 15.02 -8.09
N LEU A 247 10.30 15.20 -9.38
CA LEU A 247 11.45 14.55 -9.97
C LEU A 247 12.74 15.16 -9.44
N SER A 248 13.64 14.32 -8.97
CA SER A 248 14.99 14.73 -8.57
C SER A 248 15.99 14.34 -9.67
N PHE A 249 16.74 15.33 -10.15
CA PHE A 249 17.80 15.12 -11.14
C PHE A 249 19.18 14.88 -10.50
N ASP A 250 19.27 14.87 -9.17
CA ASP A 250 20.48 14.44 -8.47
C ASP A 250 20.55 12.90 -8.47
N ILE A 251 21.04 12.36 -9.59
CA ILE A 251 21.13 10.91 -9.81
C ILE A 251 22.00 10.23 -8.75
N VAL A 252 23.06 10.88 -8.27
CA VAL A 252 23.98 10.29 -7.27
C VAL A 252 23.29 10.14 -5.93
N ALA A 253 22.57 11.19 -5.45
CA ALA A 253 21.80 11.13 -4.22
C ALA A 253 20.66 10.11 -4.34
N ASN A 254 19.99 10.04 -5.49
CA ASN A 254 18.91 9.09 -5.75
C ASN A 254 19.45 7.64 -5.75
N LEU A 255 20.55 7.35 -6.41
CA LEU A 255 21.18 6.01 -6.39
C LEU A 255 21.63 5.62 -4.98
N ARG A 256 22.17 6.58 -4.21
CA ARG A 256 22.49 6.36 -2.80
C ARG A 256 21.25 6.00 -1.98
N THR A 257 20.14 6.68 -2.19
CA THR A 257 18.85 6.38 -1.53
C THR A 257 18.35 4.99 -1.93
N LEU A 258 18.43 4.62 -3.22
CA LEU A 258 18.06 3.29 -3.69
C LEU A 258 18.96 2.21 -3.09
N TYR A 259 20.28 2.46 -2.96
CA TYR A 259 21.19 1.56 -2.27
C TYR A 259 20.75 1.31 -0.80
N TYR A 260 20.41 2.37 -0.05
CA TYR A 260 19.92 2.23 1.32
C TYR A 260 18.56 1.51 1.37
N THR A 261 17.72 1.72 0.37
CA THR A 261 16.36 1.15 0.32
C THR A 261 16.36 -0.35 0.00
N TYR A 262 17.27 -0.84 -0.86
CA TYR A 262 17.22 -2.21 -1.35
C TYR A 262 18.39 -3.08 -0.95
N ILE A 263 19.59 -2.53 -0.82
CA ILE A 263 20.83 -3.31 -0.75
C ILE A 263 21.46 -3.29 0.65
N ARG A 264 21.37 -2.17 1.37
CA ARG A 264 21.99 -2.05 2.70
C ARG A 264 21.41 -3.07 3.67
N ILE A 265 22.30 -3.85 4.32
CA ILE A 265 21.88 -4.95 5.22
C ILE A 265 21.35 -4.41 6.55
N PHE A 266 21.97 -3.35 7.08
CA PHE A 266 21.61 -2.78 8.38
C PHE A 266 20.30 -1.96 8.29
N PRO A 267 19.37 -2.13 9.23
CA PRO A 267 18.15 -1.36 9.27
C PRO A 267 18.42 0.15 9.32
N SER A 268 17.64 0.91 8.56
CA SER A 268 17.63 2.36 8.58
C SER A 268 16.22 2.86 8.22
N VAL A 269 15.94 4.13 8.39
CA VAL A 269 14.65 4.73 8.03
C VAL A 269 14.85 5.68 6.86
N VAL A 270 14.18 5.39 5.75
CA VAL A 270 14.13 6.25 4.58
C VAL A 270 12.69 6.72 4.40
N GLY A 271 12.45 8.04 4.52
CA GLY A 271 11.08 8.52 4.65
C GLY A 271 10.39 7.90 5.87
N ASN A 272 9.21 7.34 5.68
CA ASN A 272 8.46 6.63 6.74
C ASN A 272 8.66 5.11 6.70
N GLN A 273 9.59 4.61 5.90
CA GLN A 273 9.77 3.18 5.64
C GLN A 273 11.05 2.67 6.28
N ILE A 274 10.96 1.51 6.91
CA ILE A 274 12.13 0.79 7.42
C ILE A 274 12.78 0.03 6.28
N THR A 275 14.05 0.28 6.06
CA THR A 275 14.85 -0.30 4.98
C THR A 275 15.88 -1.31 5.52
N PRO A 276 16.35 -2.25 4.70
CA PRO A 276 15.96 -2.56 3.31
C PRO A 276 14.54 -3.12 3.21
N ILE A 277 13.89 -2.94 2.06
CA ILE A 277 12.49 -3.36 1.84
C ILE A 277 12.33 -4.88 1.93
N MET A 278 13.32 -5.62 1.47
CA MET A 278 13.35 -7.07 1.48
C MET A 278 14.51 -7.59 2.32
N ASP A 279 14.30 -8.69 3.03
CA ASP A 279 15.37 -9.38 3.74
C ASP A 279 16.39 -9.98 2.77
N ILE A 280 17.61 -10.18 3.22
CA ILE A 280 18.68 -10.76 2.40
C ILE A 280 18.31 -12.12 1.81
N ASN A 281 17.60 -12.96 2.57
CA ASN A 281 17.14 -14.26 2.11
C ASN A 281 16.11 -14.15 0.98
N ALA A 282 15.20 -13.17 1.06
CA ALA A 282 14.27 -12.86 -0.01
C ALA A 282 15.00 -12.30 -1.23
N MET A 283 16.03 -11.45 -1.04
CA MET A 283 16.84 -10.92 -2.13
C MET A 283 17.63 -12.01 -2.87
N VAL A 284 18.11 -13.03 -2.18
CA VAL A 284 18.76 -14.20 -2.84
C VAL A 284 17.74 -14.94 -3.73
N LEU A 285 16.51 -15.16 -3.25
CA LEU A 285 15.46 -15.76 -4.08
C LEU A 285 15.08 -14.87 -5.28
N ILE A 286 15.01 -13.55 -5.09
CA ILE A 286 14.76 -12.60 -6.18
C ILE A 286 15.90 -12.66 -7.19
N GLY A 287 17.15 -12.71 -6.78
CA GLY A 287 18.32 -12.86 -7.65
C GLY A 287 18.28 -14.15 -8.46
N LEU A 288 17.93 -15.27 -7.83
CA LEU A 288 17.71 -16.54 -8.54
C LEU A 288 16.54 -16.45 -9.54
N GLY A 289 15.48 -15.72 -9.19
CA GLY A 289 14.35 -15.44 -10.06
C GLY A 289 14.72 -14.59 -11.26
N LEU A 290 15.52 -13.54 -11.06
CA LEU A 290 16.09 -12.72 -12.13
C LEU A 290 16.89 -13.57 -13.10
N PHE A 291 17.82 -14.37 -12.60
CA PHE A 291 18.64 -15.28 -13.40
C PHE A 291 17.79 -16.26 -14.21
N SER A 292 16.84 -16.95 -13.56
CA SER A 292 15.96 -17.93 -14.20
C SER A 292 15.02 -17.30 -15.23
N SER A 293 14.53 -16.07 -14.96
CA SER A 293 13.66 -15.36 -15.91
C SER A 293 14.43 -14.80 -17.10
N PHE A 294 15.69 -14.42 -16.92
CA PHE A 294 16.57 -13.98 -17.98
C PHE A 294 16.86 -15.10 -18.99
N GLN A 295 17.12 -16.31 -18.51
CA GLN A 295 17.30 -17.49 -19.37
C GLN A 295 16.08 -17.79 -20.27
N LYS A 296 14.88 -17.34 -19.86
CA LYS A 296 13.61 -17.56 -20.56
C LYS A 296 12.95 -16.25 -20.98
N ILE A 297 13.73 -15.24 -21.38
CA ILE A 297 13.25 -13.90 -21.69
C ILE A 297 12.23 -13.87 -22.83
N SER A 298 12.30 -14.83 -23.75
CA SER A 298 11.34 -14.99 -24.87
C SER A 298 9.94 -15.42 -24.44
N SER A 299 9.76 -15.88 -23.19
CA SER A 299 8.42 -16.20 -22.67
C SER A 299 7.64 -14.93 -22.38
N ALA A 300 6.33 -14.91 -22.72
CA ALA A 300 5.48 -13.74 -22.48
C ALA A 300 5.48 -13.31 -21.02
N ARG A 301 5.55 -14.26 -20.08
CA ARG A 301 5.65 -14.00 -18.63
C ARG A 301 6.94 -13.23 -18.29
N SER A 302 8.09 -13.76 -18.67
CA SER A 302 9.38 -13.11 -18.37
C SER A 302 9.48 -11.75 -19.05
N PHE A 303 9.04 -11.66 -20.30
CA PHE A 303 8.99 -10.40 -21.04
C PHE A 303 8.17 -9.32 -20.32
N MET A 304 6.97 -9.64 -19.83
CA MET A 304 6.14 -8.70 -19.07
C MET A 304 6.82 -8.24 -17.77
N ILE A 305 7.46 -9.16 -17.03
CA ILE A 305 8.16 -8.84 -15.78
C ILE A 305 9.34 -7.90 -16.05
N TRP A 306 10.19 -8.25 -17.04
CA TRP A 306 11.33 -7.43 -17.41
C TRP A 306 10.93 -6.05 -17.92
N SER A 307 9.89 -5.98 -18.72
CA SER A 307 9.35 -4.71 -19.22
C SER A 307 8.90 -3.81 -18.09
N TRP A 308 8.16 -4.35 -17.11
CA TRP A 308 7.74 -3.59 -15.94
C TRP A 308 8.93 -3.16 -15.09
N LEU A 309 9.90 -4.04 -14.85
CA LEU A 309 11.10 -3.72 -14.10
C LEU A 309 11.89 -2.58 -14.73
N ILE A 310 12.11 -2.62 -16.03
CA ILE A 310 12.86 -1.57 -16.74
C ILE A 310 12.14 -0.21 -16.61
N LEU A 311 10.81 -0.19 -16.82
CA LEU A 311 10.03 1.04 -16.67
C LEU A 311 10.03 1.55 -15.22
N ALA A 312 9.86 0.65 -14.25
CA ALA A 312 9.88 1.01 -12.83
C ALA A 312 11.26 1.50 -12.38
N LEU A 313 12.35 0.84 -12.78
CA LEU A 313 13.70 1.25 -12.47
C LEU A 313 14.04 2.63 -13.06
N ALA A 314 13.62 2.88 -14.31
CA ALA A 314 13.79 4.19 -14.93
C ALA A 314 13.14 5.30 -14.09
N LEU A 315 11.91 5.08 -13.59
CA LEU A 315 11.24 6.04 -12.72
C LEU A 315 11.90 6.15 -11.34
N LEU A 316 12.34 5.04 -10.75
CA LEU A 316 12.99 5.04 -9.43
C LEU A 316 14.32 5.81 -9.41
N ILE A 317 15.06 5.86 -10.53
CA ILE A 317 16.29 6.64 -10.65
C ILE A 317 15.99 8.13 -10.46
N PHE A 318 14.87 8.63 -10.95
CA PHE A 318 14.48 10.04 -10.81
C PHE A 318 13.62 10.31 -9.57
N GLN A 319 12.94 9.29 -9.04
CA GLN A 319 12.06 9.42 -7.88
C GLN A 319 12.16 8.18 -6.97
N PRO A 320 13.14 8.11 -6.07
CA PRO A 320 13.36 6.96 -5.20
C PRO A 320 12.20 6.61 -4.25
N SER A 321 11.30 7.56 -3.96
CA SER A 321 10.14 7.32 -3.09
C SER A 321 9.05 6.44 -3.73
N LEU A 322 9.11 6.22 -5.06
CA LEU A 322 8.18 5.35 -5.80
C LEU A 322 8.42 3.85 -5.58
N THR A 323 9.05 3.47 -4.47
CA THR A 323 9.32 2.07 -4.12
C THR A 323 8.13 1.11 -4.28
N PRO A 324 6.85 1.51 -4.04
CA PRO A 324 5.71 0.61 -4.21
C PRO A 324 5.52 0.06 -5.63
N ILE A 325 5.99 0.77 -6.65
CA ILE A 325 5.78 0.40 -8.06
C ILE A 325 6.52 -0.88 -8.48
N ILE A 326 7.63 -1.21 -7.80
CA ILE A 326 8.46 -2.37 -8.12
C ILE A 326 8.13 -3.59 -7.25
N ILE A 327 7.34 -3.42 -6.19
CA ILE A 327 7.07 -4.49 -5.20
C ILE A 327 6.45 -5.73 -5.85
N ILE A 328 5.45 -5.57 -6.72
CA ILE A 328 4.79 -6.70 -7.38
C ILE A 328 5.75 -7.47 -8.29
N PRO A 329 6.52 -6.83 -9.19
CA PRO A 329 7.57 -7.50 -9.94
C PRO A 329 8.57 -8.26 -9.06
N LEU A 330 9.00 -7.68 -7.94
CA LEU A 330 9.93 -8.35 -7.01
C LEU A 330 9.30 -9.61 -6.39
N PHE A 331 8.04 -9.58 -5.98
CA PHE A 331 7.34 -10.78 -5.49
C PHE A 331 7.15 -11.85 -6.56
N ILE A 332 6.89 -11.45 -7.79
CA ILE A 332 6.82 -12.41 -8.90
C ILE A 332 8.18 -13.04 -9.16
N LEU A 333 9.25 -12.26 -9.12
CA LEU A 333 10.62 -12.79 -9.24
C LEU A 333 10.98 -13.72 -8.08
N LEU A 334 10.57 -13.39 -6.86
CA LEU A 334 10.71 -14.27 -5.70
C LEU A 334 10.01 -15.61 -5.94
N ALA A 335 8.79 -15.58 -6.48
CA ALA A 335 8.04 -16.79 -6.84
C ALA A 335 8.75 -17.61 -7.94
N VAL A 336 9.32 -16.94 -8.95
CA VAL A 336 10.15 -17.60 -9.99
C VAL A 336 11.39 -18.23 -9.39
N GLY A 337 12.07 -17.54 -8.47
CA GLY A 337 13.24 -18.04 -7.77
C GLY A 337 12.93 -19.27 -6.91
N LEU A 338 11.83 -19.22 -6.17
CA LEU A 338 11.35 -20.33 -5.36
C LEU A 338 11.00 -21.54 -6.24
N GLU A 339 10.27 -21.33 -7.35
CA GLU A 339 9.97 -22.40 -8.32
C GLU A 339 11.25 -22.99 -8.93
N SER A 340 12.21 -22.15 -9.27
CA SER A 340 13.50 -22.57 -9.81
C SER A 340 14.28 -23.42 -8.81
N LEU A 341 14.39 -22.97 -7.55
CA LEU A 341 15.05 -23.70 -6.47
C LEU A 341 14.42 -25.08 -6.26
N MET A 342 13.09 -25.15 -6.17
CA MET A 342 12.37 -26.41 -6.03
C MET A 342 12.60 -27.34 -7.22
N ASN A 343 12.53 -26.83 -8.43
CA ASN A 343 12.72 -27.65 -9.64
C ASN A 343 14.16 -28.14 -9.79
N MET A 344 15.15 -27.30 -9.45
CA MET A 344 16.57 -27.70 -9.44
C MET A 344 16.80 -28.84 -8.46
N TRP A 345 16.28 -28.72 -7.22
CA TRP A 345 16.41 -29.76 -6.21
C TRP A 345 15.77 -31.08 -6.63
N TYR A 346 14.53 -31.04 -7.13
CA TYR A 346 13.86 -32.22 -7.65
C TYR A 346 14.55 -32.85 -8.87
N GLY A 347 15.21 -32.03 -9.68
CA GLY A 347 16.00 -32.48 -10.81
C GLY A 347 17.30 -33.21 -10.43
N LEU A 348 17.93 -32.80 -9.32
CA LEU A 348 19.14 -33.45 -8.80
C LEU A 348 18.84 -34.86 -8.24
N PHE A 349 17.67 -35.05 -7.64
CA PHE A 349 17.31 -36.30 -6.98
C PHE A 349 16.01 -36.91 -7.53
N PRO A 350 15.96 -37.31 -8.82
CA PRO A 350 14.72 -37.72 -9.47
C PRO A 350 14.12 -39.02 -8.90
N ARG A 351 14.97 -39.91 -8.34
CA ARG A 351 14.57 -41.25 -7.86
C ARG A 351 14.65 -41.41 -6.36
N ASN A 352 15.29 -40.50 -5.61
CA ASN A 352 15.48 -40.64 -4.17
C ASN A 352 14.45 -39.80 -3.38
N PRO A 353 13.42 -40.46 -2.76
CA PRO A 353 12.39 -39.75 -2.00
C PRO A 353 12.93 -39.11 -0.71
N TYR A 354 13.96 -39.69 -0.09
CA TYR A 354 14.57 -39.17 1.14
C TYR A 354 15.32 -37.86 0.86
N ALA A 355 16.13 -37.82 -0.19
CA ALA A 355 16.83 -36.59 -0.59
C ALA A 355 15.86 -35.49 -1.01
N ARG A 356 14.72 -35.84 -1.65
CA ARG A 356 13.63 -34.87 -1.91
C ARG A 356 13.03 -34.33 -0.62
N GLY A 357 12.78 -35.21 0.35
CA GLY A 357 12.27 -34.83 1.67
C GLY A 357 13.22 -33.86 2.40
N THR A 358 14.52 -34.17 2.43
CA THR A 358 15.54 -33.30 3.03
C THR A 358 15.53 -31.89 2.41
N GLY A 359 15.45 -31.78 1.08
CA GLY A 359 15.36 -30.48 0.40
C GLY A 359 14.10 -29.69 0.75
N LEU A 360 12.97 -30.37 0.94
CA LEU A 360 11.75 -29.72 1.40
C LEU A 360 11.92 -29.13 2.81
N VAL A 361 12.62 -29.83 3.71
CA VAL A 361 12.92 -29.31 5.06
C VAL A 361 13.76 -28.03 4.96
N LEU A 362 14.85 -28.04 4.18
CA LEU A 362 15.70 -26.88 3.99
C LEU A 362 14.94 -25.69 3.39
N ILE A 363 14.14 -25.92 2.36
CA ILE A 363 13.29 -24.87 1.75
C ILE A 363 12.26 -24.36 2.77
N SER A 364 11.66 -25.24 3.57
CA SER A 364 10.71 -24.83 4.61
C SER A 364 11.39 -23.98 5.69
N MET A 365 12.61 -24.34 6.12
CA MET A 365 13.40 -23.51 7.04
C MET A 365 13.70 -22.14 6.45
N LEU A 366 14.11 -22.05 5.19
CA LEU A 366 14.35 -20.78 4.50
C LEU A 366 13.08 -19.92 4.51
N ILE A 367 11.92 -20.49 4.21
CA ILE A 367 10.64 -19.78 4.20
C ILE A 367 10.27 -19.31 5.61
N ILE A 368 10.44 -20.15 6.62
CA ILE A 368 10.18 -19.77 8.03
C ILE A 368 11.07 -18.59 8.44
N VAL A 369 12.35 -18.61 8.08
CA VAL A 369 13.27 -17.50 8.37
C VAL A 369 12.82 -16.21 7.69
N ILE A 370 12.42 -16.25 6.41
CA ILE A 370 11.91 -15.08 5.68
C ILE A 370 10.63 -14.54 6.32
N VAL A 371 9.68 -15.42 6.63
CA VAL A 371 8.38 -15.07 7.23
C VAL A 371 8.56 -14.48 8.63
N ALA A 372 9.35 -15.14 9.48
CA ALA A 372 9.62 -14.68 10.83
C ALA A 372 10.41 -13.35 10.80
N GLY A 373 11.48 -13.28 10.02
CA GLY A 373 12.32 -12.09 9.88
C GLY A 373 11.52 -10.88 9.39
N GLY A 374 10.68 -11.06 8.36
CA GLY A 374 9.80 -10.00 7.85
C GLY A 374 8.80 -9.50 8.88
N SER A 375 8.15 -10.43 9.61
CA SER A 375 7.16 -10.10 10.64
C SER A 375 7.79 -9.40 11.86
N PHE A 376 8.86 -9.95 12.41
CA PHE A 376 9.57 -9.35 13.55
C PHE A 376 10.10 -7.97 13.18
N ARG A 377 10.73 -7.83 12.04
CA ARG A 377 11.25 -6.56 11.59
C ARG A 377 10.16 -5.50 11.42
N TYR A 378 8.98 -5.89 10.95
CA TYR A 378 7.86 -4.97 10.83
C TYR A 378 7.35 -4.54 12.22
N ILE A 379 7.06 -5.49 13.10
CA ILE A 379 6.49 -5.21 14.42
C ILE A 379 7.49 -4.43 15.27
N ASP A 380 8.70 -4.96 15.45
CA ASP A 380 9.71 -4.38 16.33
C ASP A 380 10.25 -3.05 15.76
N GLY A 381 10.41 -2.99 14.43
CA GLY A 381 10.90 -1.79 13.78
C GLY A 381 9.98 -0.60 13.92
N TYR A 382 8.67 -0.75 13.68
CA TYR A 382 7.72 0.37 13.81
C TYR A 382 7.29 0.65 15.25
N ARG A 383 7.48 -0.29 16.18
CA ARG A 383 7.09 -0.12 17.57
C ARG A 383 8.22 0.38 18.46
N TYR A 384 9.43 -0.13 18.27
CA TYR A 384 10.55 0.09 19.19
C TYR A 384 11.71 0.87 18.58
N PHE A 385 11.78 1.04 17.25
CA PHE A 385 12.85 1.84 16.64
C PHE A 385 12.48 3.34 16.73
N PRO A 386 13.18 4.16 17.54
CA PRO A 386 12.76 5.52 17.85
C PRO A 386 12.60 6.41 16.63
N GLU A 387 13.51 6.30 15.66
CA GLU A 387 13.46 7.09 14.43
C GLU A 387 12.21 6.80 13.57
N ALA A 388 11.70 5.57 13.60
CA ALA A 388 10.48 5.21 12.91
C ALA A 388 9.26 5.60 13.73
N ALA A 389 9.22 5.23 15.01
CA ALA A 389 8.06 5.43 15.88
C ALA A 389 7.71 6.91 16.07
N SER A 390 8.73 7.80 16.16
CA SER A 390 8.53 9.24 16.33
C SER A 390 7.88 9.96 15.13
N ARG A 391 7.81 9.31 13.97
CA ARG A 391 7.21 9.88 12.74
C ARG A 391 5.70 9.72 12.65
N PHE A 392 5.09 9.00 13.61
CA PHE A 392 3.66 8.71 13.60
C PHE A 392 2.94 9.44 14.73
N ASN A 393 1.96 10.25 14.34
CA ASN A 393 1.10 10.98 15.25
C ASN A 393 -0.01 10.06 15.78
N LYS A 394 -0.12 9.94 17.10
CA LYS A 394 -1.12 9.11 17.79
C LYS A 394 -2.30 9.90 18.36
N ASP A 395 -2.43 11.18 18.06
CA ASP A 395 -3.39 12.11 18.66
C ASP A 395 -4.83 11.63 18.57
N LEU A 396 -5.25 11.09 17.41
CA LEU A 396 -6.62 10.58 17.26
C LEU A 396 -6.93 9.45 18.25
N SER A 397 -5.97 8.55 18.48
CA SER A 397 -6.15 7.46 19.44
C SER A 397 -6.13 7.94 20.88
N LEU A 398 -5.29 8.92 21.19
CA LEU A 398 -5.17 9.55 22.50
C LEU A 398 -6.44 10.35 22.84
N LEU A 399 -6.92 11.19 21.92
CA LEU A 399 -8.15 11.93 22.10
C LEU A 399 -9.35 11.00 22.27
N ARG A 400 -9.51 10.02 21.38
CA ARG A 400 -10.61 9.05 21.47
C ARG A 400 -10.64 8.27 22.78
N LYS A 401 -9.47 7.98 23.38
CA LYS A 401 -9.37 7.28 24.67
C LYS A 401 -9.78 8.18 25.84
N ASN A 402 -9.59 9.49 25.74
CA ASN A 402 -9.73 10.43 26.85
C ASN A 402 -10.95 11.36 26.72
N THR A 403 -11.70 11.29 25.60
CA THR A 403 -12.90 12.11 25.36
C THR A 403 -14.07 11.24 24.94
N ALA A 404 -15.27 11.56 25.46
CA ALA A 404 -16.49 10.94 24.95
C ALA A 404 -17.00 11.72 23.70
N PRO A 405 -17.76 11.06 22.79
CA PRO A 405 -18.32 11.72 21.61
C PRO A 405 -19.28 12.89 21.91
N THR A 406 -19.79 12.94 23.13
CA THR A 406 -20.74 13.96 23.61
C THR A 406 -20.05 15.15 24.29
N ASP A 407 -18.74 15.06 24.54
CA ASP A 407 -18.02 16.09 25.27
C ASP A 407 -17.84 17.35 24.41
N SER A 408 -18.17 18.51 24.98
CA SER A 408 -17.87 19.80 24.38
C SER A 408 -16.55 20.34 24.96
N PHE A 409 -15.58 20.57 24.12
CA PHE A 409 -14.30 21.12 24.53
C PHE A 409 -13.67 22.01 23.45
N SER A 410 -12.79 22.89 23.89
CA SER A 410 -11.98 23.70 22.99
C SER A 410 -10.60 23.06 22.85
N LEU A 411 -10.10 22.99 21.61
CA LEU A 411 -8.80 22.42 21.29
C LEU A 411 -7.87 23.51 20.74
N LEU A 412 -6.86 23.87 21.52
CA LEU A 412 -5.82 24.82 21.12
C LEU A 412 -4.67 24.06 20.44
N VAL A 413 -4.49 24.33 19.16
CA VAL A 413 -3.47 23.68 18.31
C VAL A 413 -2.82 24.67 17.37
N SER A 414 -1.62 24.34 16.88
CA SER A 414 -0.98 25.13 15.82
C SER A 414 -1.73 24.96 14.49
N LYS A 415 -1.55 25.93 13.57
CA LYS A 415 -2.14 25.84 12.22
C LYS A 415 -1.64 24.63 11.44
N GLU A 416 -0.44 24.15 11.73
CA GLU A 416 0.16 22.99 11.06
C GLU A 416 -0.48 21.67 11.52
N GLU A 417 -0.96 21.61 12.77
CA GLU A 417 -1.62 20.42 13.33
C GLU A 417 -3.13 20.41 13.08
N SER A 418 -3.75 21.55 12.71
CA SER A 418 -5.20 21.72 12.62
C SER A 418 -5.91 20.77 11.61
N PRO A 419 -5.34 20.39 10.45
CA PRO A 419 -6.09 19.68 9.41
C PRO A 419 -6.77 18.38 9.85
N ILE A 420 -6.12 17.62 10.74
CA ILE A 420 -6.68 16.36 11.25
C ILE A 420 -7.85 16.60 12.21
N TYR A 421 -7.77 17.67 13.02
CA TYR A 421 -8.82 18.02 13.96
C TYR A 421 -10.02 18.68 13.26
N GLU A 422 -9.79 19.43 12.19
CA GLU A 422 -10.86 19.96 11.33
C GLU A 422 -11.66 18.84 10.68
N ALA A 423 -10.99 17.78 10.19
CA ALA A 423 -11.66 16.61 9.68
C ALA A 423 -12.47 15.89 10.77
N LEU A 424 -11.92 15.81 12.00
CA LEU A 424 -12.60 15.23 13.16
C LEU A 424 -13.83 16.06 13.54
N GLN A 425 -13.72 17.38 13.60
CA GLN A 425 -14.82 18.31 13.87
C GLN A 425 -15.93 18.17 12.83
N LYS A 426 -15.58 18.16 11.56
CA LYS A 426 -16.54 18.12 10.45
C LYS A 426 -17.35 16.81 10.40
N HIS A 427 -16.76 15.69 10.77
CA HIS A 427 -17.37 14.37 10.57
C HIS A 427 -17.82 13.65 11.85
N ASN A 428 -17.28 13.97 13.03
CA ASN A 428 -17.57 13.24 14.26
C ASN A 428 -18.06 14.11 15.42
N TYR A 429 -17.40 15.25 15.66
CA TYR A 429 -17.55 16.02 16.88
C TYR A 429 -17.94 17.46 16.55
N HIS A 430 -19.20 17.70 16.33
CA HIS A 430 -19.72 19.07 16.09
C HIS A 430 -19.52 20.02 17.29
N GLN A 431 -19.15 19.49 18.48
CA GLN A 431 -18.99 20.26 19.69
C GLN A 431 -17.50 20.62 20.01
N ILE A 432 -16.56 20.20 19.13
CA ILE A 432 -15.15 20.62 19.26
C ILE A 432 -15.00 22.00 18.62
N SER A 433 -14.51 22.97 19.39
CA SER A 433 -14.08 24.26 18.84
C SER A 433 -12.54 24.29 18.69
N ILE A 434 -12.05 24.42 17.46
CA ILE A 434 -10.62 24.53 17.18
C ILE A 434 -10.25 26.01 17.31
N ILE A 435 -9.25 26.28 18.13
CA ILE A 435 -8.74 27.64 18.37
C ILE A 435 -7.23 27.66 18.14
N HIS A 436 -6.72 28.79 17.63
CA HIS A 436 -5.29 28.98 17.36
C HIS A 436 -4.64 30.00 18.29
N THR A 437 -5.45 30.69 19.11
CA THR A 437 -5.00 31.65 20.11
C THR A 437 -5.62 31.29 21.46
N ALA A 438 -4.84 31.39 22.52
CA ALA A 438 -5.33 31.11 23.86
C ALA A 438 -6.50 32.06 24.22
N PRO A 439 -7.66 31.55 24.70
CA PRO A 439 -8.75 32.41 25.16
C PRO A 439 -8.36 33.15 26.42
N ALA A 440 -9.01 34.27 26.71
CA ALA A 440 -8.70 35.08 27.92
C ALA A 440 -9.11 34.39 29.24
N THR A 441 -10.13 33.54 29.18
CA THR A 441 -10.67 32.82 30.36
C THR A 441 -10.99 31.37 30.02
N VAL A 442 -10.87 30.45 30.98
CA VAL A 442 -11.24 29.03 30.84
C VAL A 442 -12.76 28.93 31.05
N GLY A 443 -13.53 29.03 29.99
CA GLY A 443 -15.00 28.88 30.04
C GLY A 443 -15.49 27.45 29.86
N GLN A 444 -14.76 26.64 29.11
CA GLN A 444 -15.01 25.21 28.86
C GLN A 444 -13.72 24.42 29.05
N THR A 445 -13.80 23.08 29.05
CA THR A 445 -12.60 22.25 29.08
C THR A 445 -11.73 22.60 27.87
N LEU A 446 -10.47 22.95 28.12
CA LEU A 446 -9.51 23.36 27.10
C LEU A 446 -8.40 22.32 27.00
N TYR A 447 -8.30 21.70 25.85
CA TYR A 447 -7.18 20.83 25.48
C TYR A 447 -6.13 21.65 24.74
N VAL A 448 -4.91 21.61 25.20
CA VAL A 448 -3.79 22.39 24.66
C VAL A 448 -2.73 21.43 24.15
N SER A 449 -2.40 21.51 22.87
CA SER A 449 -1.29 20.75 22.29
C SER A 449 0.04 21.22 22.87
N HIS A 450 0.98 20.28 23.02
CA HIS A 450 2.35 20.57 23.46
C HIS A 450 3.01 21.69 22.64
N SER A 451 2.79 21.71 21.32
CA SER A 451 3.37 22.68 20.39
C SER A 451 3.01 24.14 20.69
N VAL A 452 1.84 24.37 21.30
CA VAL A 452 1.31 25.71 21.63
C VAL A 452 1.22 25.98 23.11
N LYS A 453 1.78 25.12 23.96
CA LYS A 453 1.78 25.30 25.43
C LYS A 453 2.36 26.64 25.87
N SER A 454 3.40 27.12 25.17
CA SER A 454 4.06 28.41 25.47
C SER A 454 3.16 29.63 25.29
N GLN A 455 2.03 29.50 24.56
CA GLN A 455 1.05 30.57 24.35
C GLN A 455 0.06 30.69 25.51
N ILE A 456 0.04 29.72 26.44
CA ILE A 456 -0.88 29.72 27.57
C ILE A 456 -0.40 30.73 28.63
N PRO A 457 -1.24 31.71 29.03
CA PRO A 457 -0.90 32.63 30.08
C PRO A 457 -0.66 31.91 31.41
N TRP A 458 0.26 32.44 32.22
CA TRP A 458 0.56 31.91 33.54
C TRP A 458 -0.70 31.81 34.44
N THR A 459 -1.71 32.64 34.23
CA THR A 459 -2.99 32.62 34.95
C THR A 459 -3.73 31.29 34.86
N TYR A 460 -3.43 30.46 33.83
CA TYR A 460 -4.01 29.13 33.64
C TYR A 460 -3.34 28.04 34.49
N SER A 461 -2.20 28.30 35.12
CA SER A 461 -1.42 27.27 35.83
C SER A 461 -2.20 26.59 36.94
N GLY A 462 -3.15 27.30 37.60
CA GLY A 462 -4.02 26.76 38.65
C GLY A 462 -5.19 25.90 38.14
N HIS A 463 -5.45 25.85 36.84
CA HIS A 463 -6.58 25.13 36.21
C HIS A 463 -6.15 23.85 35.45
N LEU A 464 -4.86 23.50 35.52
CA LEU A 464 -4.38 22.25 34.91
C LEU A 464 -4.96 21.04 35.69
N SER A 465 -5.81 20.28 34.99
CA SER A 465 -6.48 19.09 35.55
C SER A 465 -5.67 17.81 35.31
N SER A 466 -5.22 17.60 34.08
CA SER A 466 -4.47 16.40 33.72
C SER A 466 -3.60 16.63 32.47
N VAL A 467 -2.68 15.71 32.24
CA VAL A 467 -1.80 15.70 31.07
C VAL A 467 -1.92 14.35 30.38
N ILE A 468 -2.18 14.38 29.07
CA ILE A 468 -2.17 13.19 28.21
C ILE A 468 -0.76 13.01 27.72
N VAL A 469 -0.17 11.87 28.04
CA VAL A 469 1.20 11.51 27.67
C VAL A 469 1.21 10.60 26.45
N ASN A 470 2.19 10.80 25.57
CA ASN A 470 2.46 9.92 24.45
C ASN A 470 3.66 9.01 24.81
N ASP A 471 3.48 7.70 24.66
CA ASP A 471 4.49 6.69 25.03
C ASP A 471 5.81 6.76 24.23
N HIS A 472 5.87 7.51 23.11
CA HIS A 472 6.98 7.40 22.16
C HIS A 472 7.68 8.71 21.82
N LYS A 473 7.15 9.89 22.16
CA LYS A 473 7.74 11.17 21.81
C LYS A 473 7.39 12.24 22.82
N ASP A 474 8.40 12.96 23.30
CA ASP A 474 8.32 14.18 24.10
C ASP A 474 7.43 14.10 25.38
N GLY A 475 7.01 12.90 25.79
CA GLY A 475 6.20 12.65 26.98
C GLY A 475 4.81 13.28 26.88
N ASP A 476 4.71 14.56 27.19
CA ASP A 476 3.44 15.30 27.26
C ASP A 476 2.92 15.65 25.86
N ARG A 477 1.67 15.32 25.56
CA ARG A 477 1.05 15.63 24.27
C ARG A 477 -0.07 16.65 24.35
N PHE A 478 -0.99 16.49 25.32
CA PHE A 478 -2.07 17.42 25.56
C PHE A 478 -2.14 17.79 27.03
N TYR A 479 -2.34 19.06 27.34
CA TYR A 479 -2.60 19.60 28.64
C TYR A 479 -4.08 19.95 28.75
N ILE A 480 -4.78 19.43 29.75
CA ILE A 480 -6.22 19.64 29.96
C ILE A 480 -6.41 20.66 31.08
N TYR A 481 -7.03 21.77 30.73
CA TYR A 481 -7.41 22.82 31.63
C TYR A 481 -8.92 22.82 31.81
N THR A 482 -9.40 22.89 33.07
CA THR A 482 -10.83 22.96 33.43
C THR A 482 -11.12 24.20 34.24
N SER A 483 -12.34 24.79 34.09
CA SER A 483 -12.75 25.95 34.88
C SER A 483 -12.94 25.63 36.34
N ASP A 484 -13.31 24.38 36.67
CA ASP A 484 -13.60 23.97 38.05
C ASP A 484 -12.40 23.23 38.63
N ARG A 485 -11.89 23.73 39.76
CA ARG A 485 -11.08 22.91 40.68
C ARG A 485 -12.01 21.87 41.28
N LYS A 486 -11.89 20.61 40.87
CA LYS A 486 -12.38 19.53 41.72
C LYS A 486 -11.42 19.24 42.86
#